data_239c207b9dd3db8f3e5e90fff4f3ce72
#
_entry.id   239c207b9dd3db8f3e5e90fff4f3ce72
#
_cell.length_a   1.000
_cell.length_b   1.000
_cell.length_c   1.000
_cell.angle_alpha   90.00
_cell.angle_beta   90.00
_cell.angle_gamma   90.00
#
_symmetry.space_group_name_H-M   'P 1'
#
loop_
_entity.id
_entity.type
_entity.pdbx_description
1 polymer ?
#
loop_
_entity_poly.entity_id
_entity_poly.type
_entity_poly.pdbx_seq_one_letter_code
_entity_poly.pdbx_strand_id
1 'polypeptide(L)'
;LDRMSFHVHETRETISARHRPLIIITSNDEKELPDAFLRRCFFHYIDFPDRATLARIVEAHRPGVGPELLSAALEVFFDLREVQGIRKKPSTSELLDWLKLLVADDLPPEALAAGDLRSALPHLHGALLKNEQDVHLFERLVFLNRRREADAKRRR
;
A
#
# COMPACT_ATOMS: atom_id res chain seq x y z
N LEU A 1 18.67 26.57 -6.48
CA LEU A 1 18.63 26.18 -7.92
C LEU A 1 18.88 27.36 -8.85
N ASP A 2 18.49 28.57 -8.50
CA ASP A 2 18.66 29.75 -9.34
C ASP A 2 20.14 30.09 -9.61
N ARG A 3 21.02 29.81 -8.64
CA ARG A 3 22.46 30.03 -8.77
C ARG A 3 23.22 28.88 -9.44
N MET A 4 22.53 27.77 -9.74
CA MET A 4 23.14 26.56 -10.33
C MET A 4 24.35 26.05 -9.54
N SER A 5 24.42 26.36 -8.24
CA SER A 5 25.51 25.97 -7.34
C SER A 5 24.98 25.70 -5.95
N PHE A 6 25.67 24.84 -5.22
CA PHE A 6 25.44 24.57 -3.80
C PHE A 6 26.79 24.40 -3.09
N HIS A 7 26.79 24.71 -1.79
CA HIS A 7 27.95 24.56 -0.93
C HIS A 7 27.83 23.30 -0.08
N VAL A 8 28.87 22.47 -0.12
CA VAL A 8 29.00 21.27 0.71
C VAL A 8 29.76 21.69 1.97
N HIS A 9 29.04 21.73 3.09
CA HIS A 9 29.62 22.24 4.36
C HIS A 9 30.75 21.34 4.90
N GLU A 10 30.66 20.04 4.68
CA GLU A 10 31.60 19.03 5.17
C GLU A 10 32.97 19.15 4.47
N THR A 11 32.95 19.36 3.16
CA THR A 11 34.18 19.50 2.37
C THR A 11 34.61 20.94 2.11
N ARG A 12 33.75 21.92 2.47
CA ARG A 12 33.92 23.36 2.20
C ARG A 12 34.05 23.71 0.71
N GLU A 13 33.52 22.83 -0.15
CA GLU A 13 33.55 23.01 -1.59
C GLU A 13 32.24 23.63 -2.09
N THR A 14 32.33 24.42 -3.16
CA THR A 14 31.18 24.92 -3.90
C THR A 14 31.12 24.22 -5.24
N ILE A 15 30.09 23.42 -5.43
CA ILE A 15 29.85 22.70 -6.69
C ILE A 15 28.92 23.54 -7.55
N SER A 16 29.34 23.81 -8.79
CA SER A 16 28.56 24.54 -9.80
C SER A 16 28.22 23.65 -10.97
N ALA A 17 26.96 23.64 -11.39
CA ALA A 17 26.52 22.88 -12.54
C ALA A 17 26.86 23.61 -13.84
N ARG A 18 27.39 22.88 -14.81
CA ARG A 18 27.69 23.41 -16.18
C ARG A 18 26.42 23.52 -17.04
N HIS A 19 25.44 22.63 -16.76
CA HIS A 19 24.17 22.58 -17.47
C HIS A 19 23.02 22.56 -16.44
N ARG A 20 21.88 23.12 -16.84
CA ARG A 20 20.71 23.13 -15.98
C ARG A 20 20.19 21.70 -15.78
N PRO A 21 20.14 21.17 -14.55
CA PRO A 21 19.63 19.83 -14.29
C PRO A 21 18.12 19.77 -14.48
N LEU A 22 17.61 18.63 -14.97
CA LEU A 22 16.22 18.23 -14.79
C LEU A 22 16.06 17.67 -13.38
N ILE A 23 15.13 18.21 -12.62
CA ILE A 23 14.89 17.81 -11.23
C ILE A 23 13.51 17.21 -11.12
N ILE A 24 13.42 15.98 -10.63
CA ILE A 24 12.19 15.28 -10.33
C ILE A 24 12.17 15.07 -8.81
N ILE A 25 11.08 15.49 -8.17
CA ILE A 25 10.90 15.36 -6.73
C ILE A 25 9.64 14.52 -6.51
N THR A 26 9.75 13.46 -5.71
CA THR A 26 8.64 12.61 -5.31
C THR A 26 8.30 12.84 -3.85
N SER A 27 7.01 12.82 -3.52
CA SER A 27 6.50 12.92 -2.16
C SER A 27 5.40 11.85 -1.97
N ASN A 28 5.36 11.25 -0.80
CA ASN A 28 4.36 10.25 -0.42
C ASN A 28 3.15 10.84 0.34
N ASP A 29 2.96 12.15 0.25
CA ASP A 29 1.82 12.88 0.84
C ASP A 29 1.68 12.77 2.37
N GLU A 30 2.78 12.44 3.08
CA GLU A 30 2.77 12.39 4.55
C GLU A 30 2.72 13.78 5.18
N LYS A 31 3.16 14.81 4.45
CA LYS A 31 3.10 16.21 4.85
C LYS A 31 2.79 17.09 3.65
N GLU A 32 1.93 18.07 3.86
CA GLU A 32 1.66 19.11 2.86
C GLU A 32 2.96 19.81 2.45
N LEU A 33 3.17 19.92 1.14
CA LEU A 33 4.30 20.66 0.59
C LEU A 33 4.02 22.16 0.69
N PRO A 34 5.01 22.99 1.12
CA PRO A 34 4.81 24.42 1.23
C PRO A 34 4.42 25.06 -0.12
N ASP A 35 3.47 25.99 -0.11
CA ASP A 35 3.03 26.73 -1.30
C ASP A 35 4.17 27.37 -2.09
N ALA A 36 5.18 27.89 -1.37
CA ALA A 36 6.35 28.48 -1.98
C ALA A 36 7.17 27.48 -2.81
N PHE A 37 7.10 26.20 -2.45
CA PHE A 37 7.72 25.10 -3.18
C PHE A 37 6.88 24.72 -4.40
N LEU A 38 5.58 24.51 -4.21
CA LEU A 38 4.64 24.11 -5.27
C LEU A 38 4.62 25.10 -6.44
N ARG A 39 4.68 26.42 -6.15
CA ARG A 39 4.71 27.46 -7.18
C ARG A 39 5.93 27.42 -8.11
N ARG A 40 6.98 26.69 -7.72
CA ARG A 40 8.23 26.53 -8.50
C ARG A 40 8.33 25.23 -9.24
N CYS A 41 7.32 24.36 -9.13
CA CYS A 41 7.29 23.01 -9.69
C CYS A 41 6.08 22.82 -10.61
N PHE A 42 6.23 21.99 -11.62
CA PHE A 42 5.08 21.37 -12.26
C PHE A 42 4.63 20.24 -11.36
N PHE A 43 3.39 20.28 -10.90
CA PHE A 43 2.84 19.27 -10.04
C PHE A 43 2.13 18.19 -10.85
N HIS A 44 2.38 16.94 -10.49
CA HIS A 44 1.69 15.78 -11.04
C HIS A 44 1.30 14.85 -9.89
N TYR A 45 -0.01 14.61 -9.77
CA TYR A 45 -0.52 13.65 -8.79
C TYR A 45 -0.51 12.26 -9.42
N ILE A 46 0.04 11.29 -8.69
CA ILE A 46 0.06 9.89 -9.11
C ILE A 46 -1.01 9.16 -8.32
N ASP A 47 -2.10 8.80 -9.00
CA ASP A 47 -3.17 8.01 -8.41
C ASP A 47 -2.66 6.62 -8.00
N PHE A 48 -3.33 6.03 -7.00
CA PHE A 48 -3.04 4.66 -6.64
C PHE A 48 -3.40 3.74 -7.82
N PRO A 49 -2.52 2.78 -8.18
CA PRO A 49 -2.73 1.92 -9.33
C PRO A 49 -4.02 1.11 -9.24
N ASP A 50 -4.72 0.95 -10.35
CA ASP A 50 -5.83 0.04 -10.47
C ASP A 50 -5.39 -1.44 -10.41
N ARG A 51 -6.37 -2.35 -10.33
CA ARG A 51 -6.12 -3.79 -10.19
C ARG A 51 -5.25 -4.35 -11.33
N ALA A 52 -5.52 -3.91 -12.56
CA ALA A 52 -4.78 -4.40 -13.73
C ALA A 52 -3.33 -3.91 -13.73
N THR A 53 -3.12 -2.66 -13.35
CA THR A 53 -1.78 -2.07 -13.21
C THR A 53 -1.02 -2.71 -12.06
N LEU A 54 -1.68 -2.96 -10.90
CA LEU A 54 -1.04 -3.67 -9.78
C LEU A 54 -0.64 -5.10 -10.16
N ALA A 55 -1.48 -5.82 -10.91
CA ALA A 55 -1.12 -7.16 -11.39
C ALA A 55 0.16 -7.13 -12.22
N ARG A 56 0.31 -6.18 -13.15
CA ARG A 56 1.53 -6.00 -13.94
C ARG A 56 2.74 -5.61 -13.09
N ILE A 57 2.54 -4.78 -12.07
CA ILE A 57 3.61 -4.41 -11.13
C ILE A 57 4.08 -5.66 -10.37
N VAL A 58 3.15 -6.47 -9.87
CA VAL A 58 3.49 -7.71 -9.17
C VAL A 58 4.23 -8.66 -10.11
N GLU A 59 3.76 -8.87 -11.33
CA GLU A 59 4.42 -9.74 -12.32
C GLU A 59 5.86 -9.29 -12.60
N ALA A 60 6.08 -7.98 -12.74
CA ALA A 60 7.41 -7.41 -12.97
C ALA A 60 8.36 -7.59 -11.77
N HIS A 61 7.85 -7.49 -10.54
CA HIS A 61 8.65 -7.57 -9.32
C HIS A 61 8.72 -8.97 -8.71
N ARG A 62 7.73 -9.82 -8.99
CA ARG A 62 7.54 -11.16 -8.42
C ARG A 62 7.02 -12.15 -9.47
N PRO A 63 7.79 -12.47 -10.50
CA PRO A 63 7.32 -13.33 -11.61
C PRO A 63 6.96 -14.76 -11.20
N GLY A 64 7.24 -15.17 -9.96
CA GLY A 64 6.92 -16.51 -9.45
C GLY A 64 5.57 -16.62 -8.72
N VAL A 65 4.78 -15.54 -8.64
CA VAL A 65 3.45 -15.58 -8.03
C VAL A 65 2.46 -16.18 -9.02
N GLY A 66 1.82 -17.30 -8.64
CA GLY A 66 0.79 -17.94 -9.48
C GLY A 66 -0.42 -17.03 -9.71
N PRO A 67 -1.05 -17.10 -10.90
CA PRO A 67 -2.15 -16.20 -11.27
C PRO A 67 -3.37 -16.30 -10.34
N GLU A 68 -3.66 -17.47 -9.82
CA GLU A 68 -4.77 -17.71 -8.90
C GLU A 68 -4.51 -17.07 -7.55
N LEU A 69 -3.31 -17.24 -6.98
CA LEU A 69 -2.89 -16.59 -5.75
C LEU A 69 -2.88 -15.06 -5.90
N LEU A 70 -2.37 -14.56 -7.03
CA LEU A 70 -2.35 -13.14 -7.32
C LEU A 70 -3.77 -12.56 -7.39
N SER A 71 -4.69 -13.25 -8.07
CA SER A 71 -6.08 -12.79 -8.17
C SER A 71 -6.76 -12.71 -6.80
N ALA A 72 -6.64 -13.78 -5.99
CA ALA A 72 -7.21 -13.82 -4.65
C ALA A 72 -6.58 -12.77 -3.73
N ALA A 73 -5.26 -12.60 -3.79
CA ALA A 73 -4.57 -11.60 -2.98
C ALA A 73 -4.96 -10.16 -3.36
N LEU A 74 -5.10 -9.86 -4.64
CA LEU A 74 -5.57 -8.54 -5.09
C LEU A 74 -7.01 -8.25 -4.64
N GLU A 75 -7.89 -9.25 -4.63
CA GLU A 75 -9.25 -9.10 -4.13
C GLU A 75 -9.23 -8.68 -2.66
N VAL A 76 -8.57 -9.46 -1.82
CA VAL A 76 -8.40 -9.17 -0.38
C VAL A 76 -7.75 -7.80 -0.16
N PHE A 77 -6.73 -7.47 -0.94
CA PHE A 77 -6.01 -6.22 -0.81
C PHE A 77 -6.89 -4.99 -1.13
N PHE A 78 -7.68 -5.04 -2.22
CA PHE A 78 -8.58 -3.94 -2.56
C PHE A 78 -9.74 -3.83 -1.57
N ASP A 79 -10.34 -4.94 -1.15
CA ASP A 79 -11.39 -4.95 -0.14
C ASP A 79 -10.91 -4.33 1.17
N LEU A 80 -9.65 -4.66 1.57
CA LEU A 80 -9.00 -4.06 2.73
C LEU A 80 -8.89 -2.54 2.59
N ARG A 81 -8.53 -2.04 1.42
CA ARG A 81 -8.39 -0.60 1.15
C ARG A 81 -9.71 0.17 1.12
N GLU A 82 -10.83 -0.53 0.85
CA GLU A 82 -12.19 0.05 0.86
C GLU A 82 -12.82 0.13 2.25
N VAL A 83 -12.20 -0.48 3.27
CA VAL A 83 -12.72 -0.44 4.64
C VAL A 83 -12.67 1.00 5.17
N GLN A 84 -13.84 1.49 5.59
CA GLN A 84 -13.97 2.83 6.16
C GLN A 84 -13.30 2.91 7.53
N GLY A 85 -12.58 4.00 7.78
CA GLY A 85 -11.92 4.27 9.06
C GLY A 85 -10.49 3.75 9.16
N ILE A 86 -9.97 3.07 8.13
CA ILE A 86 -8.55 2.76 8.04
C ILE A 86 -7.75 4.05 7.99
N ARG A 87 -6.77 4.17 8.88
CA ARG A 87 -5.86 5.32 8.94
C ARG A 87 -4.77 5.28 7.88
N LYS A 88 -4.20 4.08 7.68
CA LYS A 88 -3.15 3.85 6.71
C LYS A 88 -3.55 2.72 5.78
N LYS A 89 -4.06 3.08 4.60
CA LYS A 89 -4.34 2.12 3.54
C LYS A 89 -3.02 1.46 3.10
N PRO A 90 -2.97 0.12 2.96
CA PRO A 90 -1.75 -0.54 2.52
C PRO A 90 -1.34 -0.09 1.13
N SER A 91 -0.03 0.07 0.94
CA SER A 91 0.61 0.51 -0.30
C SER A 91 1.00 -0.67 -1.20
N THR A 92 1.49 -0.35 -2.40
CA THR A 92 2.05 -1.36 -3.32
C THR A 92 3.22 -2.14 -2.71
N SER A 93 4.07 -1.48 -1.92
CA SER A 93 5.20 -2.15 -1.27
C SER A 93 4.74 -3.19 -0.27
N GLU A 94 3.73 -2.86 0.55
CA GLU A 94 3.13 -3.78 1.52
C GLU A 94 2.44 -4.97 0.83
N LEU A 95 1.81 -4.75 -0.33
CA LEU A 95 1.29 -5.84 -1.17
C LEU A 95 2.41 -6.79 -1.64
N LEU A 96 3.51 -6.25 -2.15
CA LEU A 96 4.65 -7.05 -2.64
C LEU A 96 5.31 -7.85 -1.50
N ASP A 97 5.42 -7.27 -0.32
CA ASP A 97 5.95 -7.95 0.87
C ASP A 97 4.99 -9.04 1.35
N TRP A 98 3.70 -8.76 1.38
CA TRP A 98 2.68 -9.73 1.75
C TRP A 98 2.67 -10.94 0.80
N LEU A 99 2.66 -10.71 -0.51
CA LEU A 99 2.73 -11.77 -1.52
C LEU A 99 4.00 -12.63 -1.36
N LYS A 100 5.14 -12.00 -1.06
CA LYS A 100 6.38 -12.73 -0.77
C LYS A 100 6.22 -13.70 0.41
N LEU A 101 5.54 -13.26 1.46
CA LEU A 101 5.30 -14.09 2.64
C LEU A 101 4.29 -15.20 2.34
N LEU A 102 3.21 -14.91 1.58
CA LEU A 102 2.23 -15.92 1.19
C LEU A 102 2.86 -17.04 0.35
N VAL A 103 3.74 -16.68 -0.59
CA VAL A 103 4.48 -17.66 -1.39
C VAL A 103 5.46 -18.46 -0.53
N ALA A 104 6.14 -17.81 0.41
CA ALA A 104 7.09 -18.51 1.30
C ALA A 104 6.41 -19.47 2.28
N ASP A 105 5.15 -19.20 2.62
CA ASP A 105 4.32 -20.04 3.51
C ASP A 105 3.52 -21.10 2.74
N ASP A 106 3.74 -21.19 1.42
CA ASP A 106 3.06 -22.13 0.51
C ASP A 106 1.52 -22.12 0.66
N LEU A 107 0.96 -20.89 0.85
CA LEU A 107 -0.46 -20.74 1.11
C LEU A 107 -1.29 -21.03 -0.15
N PRO A 108 -2.26 -21.98 -0.09
CA PRO A 108 -3.11 -22.24 -1.23
C PRO A 108 -4.06 -21.05 -1.48
N PRO A 109 -4.33 -20.72 -2.77
CA PRO A 109 -5.20 -19.59 -3.14
C PRO A 109 -6.59 -19.65 -2.48
N GLU A 110 -7.12 -20.85 -2.29
CA GLU A 110 -8.44 -21.09 -1.69
C GLU A 110 -8.50 -20.63 -0.22
N ALA A 111 -7.38 -20.66 0.49
CA ALA A 111 -7.31 -20.20 1.87
C ALA A 111 -7.48 -18.67 1.98
N LEU A 112 -7.11 -17.93 0.93
CA LEU A 112 -7.41 -16.49 0.84
C LEU A 112 -8.83 -16.25 0.37
N ALA A 113 -9.31 -16.97 -0.64
CA ALA A 113 -10.65 -16.82 -1.19
C ALA A 113 -11.77 -17.22 -0.20
N ALA A 114 -11.49 -18.18 0.71
CA ALA A 114 -12.42 -18.57 1.78
C ALA A 114 -12.51 -17.53 2.90
N GLY A 115 -11.59 -16.58 2.96
CA GLY A 115 -11.54 -15.53 3.98
C GLY A 115 -12.28 -14.28 3.54
N ASP A 116 -13.64 -14.24 3.70
CA ASP A 116 -14.33 -12.94 3.71
C ASP A 116 -13.67 -12.09 4.82
N LEU A 117 -13.13 -10.93 4.45
CA LEU A 117 -12.57 -9.94 5.39
C LEU A 117 -13.56 -9.56 6.50
N ARG A 118 -14.85 -9.79 6.27
CA ARG A 118 -15.90 -9.63 7.28
C ARG A 118 -15.91 -10.75 8.31
N SER A 119 -15.30 -11.88 8.03
CA SER A 119 -15.29 -13.06 8.90
C SER A 119 -13.95 -13.34 9.57
N ALA A 120 -12.83 -12.92 8.96
CA ALA A 120 -11.48 -13.08 9.49
C ALA A 120 -10.51 -12.04 8.94
N LEU A 121 -9.45 -11.75 9.70
CA LEU A 121 -8.29 -11.03 9.19
C LEU A 121 -7.56 -11.89 8.15
N PRO A 122 -7.03 -11.28 7.09
CA PRO A 122 -6.26 -12.03 6.11
C PRO A 122 -5.02 -12.67 6.74
N HIS A 123 -4.63 -13.83 6.24
CA HIS A 123 -3.40 -14.49 6.68
C HIS A 123 -2.20 -13.54 6.52
N LEU A 124 -1.31 -13.51 7.51
CA LEU A 124 -0.16 -12.59 7.56
C LEU A 124 -0.53 -11.10 7.42
N HIS A 125 -1.70 -10.70 7.91
CA HIS A 125 -2.21 -9.32 7.85
C HIS A 125 -1.23 -8.26 8.38
N GLY A 126 -0.33 -8.61 9.28
CA GLY A 126 0.71 -7.72 9.79
C GLY A 126 1.68 -7.21 8.70
N ALA A 127 1.72 -7.82 7.51
CA ALA A 127 2.42 -7.29 6.35
C ALA A 127 1.67 -6.11 5.72
N LEU A 128 0.33 -6.13 5.75
CA LEU A 128 -0.55 -5.13 5.16
C LEU A 128 -0.95 -4.01 6.14
N LEU A 129 -1.25 -4.38 7.38
CA LEU A 129 -1.70 -3.45 8.42
C LEU A 129 -0.51 -3.11 9.32
N LYS A 130 0.01 -1.89 9.19
CA LYS A 130 1.17 -1.38 9.94
C LYS A 130 0.79 -0.48 11.11
N ASN A 131 -0.50 -0.35 11.40
CA ASN A 131 -1.04 0.47 12.48
C ASN A 131 -1.90 -0.40 13.40
N GLU A 132 -1.59 -0.41 14.69
CA GLU A 132 -2.31 -1.17 15.71
C GLU A 132 -3.80 -0.82 15.76
N GLN A 133 -4.15 0.45 15.57
CA GLN A 133 -5.54 0.88 15.57
C GLN A 133 -6.33 0.34 14.37
N ASP A 134 -5.66 0.15 13.23
CA ASP A 134 -6.26 -0.45 12.05
C ASP A 134 -6.50 -1.95 12.27
N VAL A 135 -5.58 -2.66 12.93
CA VAL A 135 -5.77 -4.05 13.33
C VAL A 135 -6.98 -4.18 14.27
N HIS A 136 -7.07 -3.35 15.30
CA HIS A 136 -8.21 -3.36 16.23
C HIS A 136 -9.53 -2.98 15.55
N LEU A 137 -9.51 -2.07 14.58
CA LEU A 137 -10.69 -1.75 13.78
C LEU A 137 -11.22 -3.01 13.07
N PHE A 138 -10.33 -3.75 12.42
CA PHE A 138 -10.67 -4.98 11.73
C PHE A 138 -11.19 -6.07 12.66
N GLU A 139 -10.49 -6.33 13.76
CA GLU A 139 -10.94 -7.31 14.78
C GLU A 139 -12.37 -7.00 15.27
N ARG A 140 -12.66 -5.71 15.49
CA ARG A 140 -14.00 -5.27 15.89
C ARG A 140 -15.04 -5.51 14.80
N LEU A 141 -14.72 -5.23 13.54
CA LEU A 141 -15.62 -5.46 12.41
C LEU A 141 -15.91 -6.95 12.22
N VAL A 142 -14.90 -7.80 12.30
CA VAL A 142 -15.04 -9.27 12.26
C VAL A 142 -15.93 -9.76 13.40
N PHE A 143 -15.71 -9.29 14.61
CA PHE A 143 -16.52 -9.66 15.77
C PHE A 143 -17.99 -9.28 15.60
N LEU A 144 -18.27 -8.05 15.14
CA LEU A 144 -19.64 -7.57 14.94
C LEU A 144 -20.37 -8.36 13.85
N ASN A 145 -19.69 -8.72 12.77
CA ASN A 145 -20.28 -9.51 11.69
C ASN A 145 -20.59 -10.95 12.14
N ARG A 146 -19.66 -11.61 12.82
CA ARG A 146 -19.91 -12.95 13.38
C ARG A 146 -21.12 -12.96 14.32
N ARG A 147 -21.29 -11.91 15.13
CA ARG A 147 -22.44 -11.77 16.02
C ARG A 147 -23.75 -11.60 15.25
N ARG A 148 -23.76 -10.77 14.19
CA ARG A 148 -24.94 -10.58 13.32
C ARG A 148 -25.35 -11.87 12.62
N GLU A 149 -24.40 -12.66 12.12
CA GLU A 149 -24.65 -13.94 11.48
C GLU A 149 -25.21 -14.98 12.47
N ALA A 150 -24.67 -15.03 13.68
CA ALA A 150 -25.18 -15.91 14.73
C ALA A 150 -26.60 -15.55 15.11
N ASP A 151 -26.94 -14.27 15.24
CA ASP A 151 -28.28 -13.79 15.55
C ASP A 151 -29.26 -14.04 14.38
N ALA A 152 -28.82 -13.93 13.14
CA ALA A 152 -29.62 -14.26 11.97
C ALA A 152 -29.94 -15.75 11.86
N LYS A 153 -28.95 -16.62 12.21
CA LYS A 153 -29.18 -18.09 12.29
C LYS A 153 -30.14 -18.51 13.41
N ARG A 154 -30.19 -17.77 14.52
CA ARG A 154 -31.11 -18.05 15.62
C ARG A 154 -32.57 -17.63 15.36
N ARG A 155 -32.78 -16.73 14.39
CA ARG A 155 -34.10 -16.21 13.99
C ARG A 155 -34.76 -17.01 12.85
N ARG A 156 -34.04 -17.95 12.25
CA ARG A 156 -34.54 -18.93 11.26
C ARG A 156 -34.85 -20.26 11.90
#